data_cc852d37c5fa6ad0c941dbd06735d1ad
#
_entry.id   cc852d37c5fa6ad0c941dbd06735d1ad
#
_cell.length_a   1.000
_cell.length_b   1.000
_cell.length_c   1.000
_cell.angle_alpha   90.00
_cell.angle_beta   90.00
_cell.angle_gamma   90.00
#
_symmetry.space_group_name_H-M   'P 1'
#
loop_
_entity.id
_entity.type
_entity.pdbx_description
1 polymer ?
#
loop_
_entity_poly.entity_id
_entity_poly.type
_entity_poly.pdbx_seq_one_letter_code
_entity_poly.pdbx_strand_id
1 'polypeptide(L)'
;MILVPFSRLHFPLTAPEPASIVAAPLKEFMKVCSITNARPTKGSIIHRRGLAKKKGGIGQHVTKVVSRMFTPNLKTRRLWVTELNRFVTVKLTVRALKTVTKNGAYATLKKAGLV
;
A
#
# COMPACT_ATOMS: atom_id res chain seq x y z
N MET A 1 70.74 -11.11 -25.08
CA MET A 1 70.07 -10.15 -24.23
C MET A 1 68.89 -9.60 -24.98
N ILE A 2 67.73 -10.29 -24.90
CA ILE A 2 66.54 -9.98 -25.71
C ILE A 2 65.46 -9.42 -24.75
N LEU A 3 65.17 -8.15 -24.92
CA LEU A 3 64.08 -7.47 -24.20
C LEU A 3 62.72 -7.86 -24.83
N VAL A 4 61.85 -8.46 -24.02
CA VAL A 4 60.47 -8.73 -24.41
C VAL A 4 59.60 -7.54 -23.96
N PRO A 5 58.80 -6.92 -24.84
CA PRO A 5 57.96 -5.81 -24.45
C PRO A 5 56.71 -6.32 -23.69
N PHE A 6 56.47 -5.72 -22.54
CA PHE A 6 55.35 -5.96 -21.65
C PHE A 6 54.06 -5.41 -22.29
N SER A 7 53.29 -6.32 -22.90
CA SER A 7 51.97 -5.97 -23.46
C SER A 7 51.00 -5.62 -22.35
N ARG A 8 50.53 -4.36 -22.32
CA ARG A 8 49.45 -3.87 -21.48
C ARG A 8 48.17 -4.63 -21.81
N LEU A 9 47.73 -5.50 -20.91
CA LEU A 9 46.40 -6.05 -20.90
C LEU A 9 45.40 -4.90 -20.60
N HIS A 10 44.71 -4.45 -21.63
CA HIS A 10 43.58 -3.53 -21.52
C HIS A 10 42.39 -4.33 -20.96
N PHE A 11 42.17 -4.27 -19.67
CA PHE A 11 40.88 -4.67 -19.10
C PHE A 11 39.86 -3.56 -19.37
N PRO A 12 38.76 -3.84 -20.08
CA PRO A 12 37.66 -2.89 -20.12
C PRO A 12 36.98 -2.86 -18.74
N LEU A 13 37.18 -1.79 -18.02
CA LEU A 13 36.38 -1.41 -16.84
C LEU A 13 34.98 -1.03 -17.33
N THR A 14 34.19 -2.03 -17.72
CA THR A 14 32.75 -1.85 -17.86
C THR A 14 32.19 -1.90 -16.44
N ALA A 15 32.07 -0.75 -15.81
CA ALA A 15 31.29 -0.61 -14.58
C ALA A 15 29.87 -1.10 -14.89
N PRO A 16 29.27 -1.98 -14.07
CA PRO A 16 27.88 -2.31 -14.22
C PRO A 16 27.10 -1.00 -14.06
N GLU A 17 26.35 -0.62 -15.09
CA GLU A 17 25.37 0.45 -14.98
C GLU A 17 24.53 0.20 -13.74
N PRO A 18 24.32 1.22 -12.88
CA PRO A 18 23.41 1.08 -11.76
C PRO A 18 22.05 0.76 -12.37
N ALA A 19 21.60 -0.49 -12.14
CA ALA A 19 20.25 -0.90 -12.47
C ALA A 19 19.32 0.24 -12.04
N SER A 20 18.62 0.82 -13.00
CA SER A 20 17.69 1.91 -12.77
C SER A 20 16.81 1.49 -11.60
N ILE A 21 17.03 2.14 -10.46
CA ILE A 21 16.15 2.02 -9.30
C ILE A 21 14.81 2.56 -9.80
N VAL A 22 13.98 1.64 -10.30
CA VAL A 22 12.58 1.93 -10.57
C VAL A 22 12.03 2.37 -9.22
N ALA A 23 11.88 3.68 -9.06
CA ALA A 23 11.34 4.27 -7.85
C ALA A 23 10.01 3.57 -7.57
N ALA A 24 10.01 2.69 -6.57
CA ALA A 24 8.80 1.99 -6.16
C ALA A 24 7.72 3.06 -5.95
N PRO A 25 6.55 2.96 -6.58
CA PRO A 25 5.58 4.02 -6.51
C PRO A 25 5.25 4.29 -5.04
N LEU A 26 5.33 5.55 -4.63
CA LEU A 26 5.09 6.03 -3.24
C LEU A 26 3.81 5.45 -2.60
N LYS A 27 2.93 4.88 -3.40
CA LYS A 27 1.72 4.16 -2.97
C LYS A 27 2.00 2.91 -2.10
N GLU A 28 3.19 2.30 -2.17
CA GLU A 28 3.52 1.14 -1.34
C GLU A 28 3.68 1.50 0.15
N PHE A 29 4.19 2.67 0.45
CA PHE A 29 4.37 3.16 1.82
C PHE A 29 3.07 3.75 2.41
N MET A 30 2.12 4.14 1.58
CA MET A 30 0.86 4.72 2.04
C MET A 30 -0.15 3.63 2.39
N LYS A 31 -0.92 3.87 3.45
CA LYS A 31 -2.06 3.03 3.85
C LYS A 31 -3.26 3.25 2.92
N VAL A 32 -3.07 3.02 1.61
CA VAL A 32 -4.06 3.23 0.56
C VAL A 32 -4.40 1.92 -0.13
N CYS A 33 -5.67 1.69 -0.40
CA CYS A 33 -6.12 0.53 -1.18
C CYS A 33 -5.87 0.75 -2.67
N SER A 34 -5.20 -0.18 -3.34
CA SER A 34 -4.87 -0.05 -4.77
C SER A 34 -6.10 -0.07 -5.69
N ILE A 35 -7.21 -0.69 -5.28
CA ILE A 35 -8.43 -0.80 -6.11
C ILE A 35 -9.43 0.31 -5.79
N THR A 36 -9.73 0.54 -4.51
CA THR A 36 -10.80 1.49 -4.09
C THR A 36 -10.27 2.87 -3.72
N ASN A 37 -8.95 3.08 -3.73
CA ASN A 37 -8.28 4.30 -3.27
C ASN A 37 -8.68 4.74 -1.85
N ALA A 38 -9.20 3.81 -1.03
CA ALA A 38 -9.54 4.09 0.35
C ALA A 38 -8.30 4.52 1.13
N ARG A 39 -8.36 5.70 1.77
CA ARG A 39 -7.26 6.35 2.50
C ARG A 39 -7.56 6.43 3.98
N PRO A 40 -6.55 6.64 4.83
CA PRO A 40 -6.77 6.99 6.22
C PRO A 40 -7.55 8.30 6.35
N THR A 41 -8.53 8.33 7.25
CA THR A 41 -9.36 9.50 7.53
C THR A 41 -9.12 9.98 8.94
N LYS A 42 -9.00 11.31 9.13
CA LYS A 42 -8.86 11.93 10.44
C LYS A 42 -10.22 11.96 11.14
N GLY A 43 -10.23 11.66 12.43
CA GLY A 43 -11.42 11.74 13.27
C GLY A 43 -11.05 12.10 14.70
N SER A 44 -12.02 11.95 15.63
CA SER A 44 -11.81 12.30 17.03
C SER A 44 -12.36 11.22 17.95
N ILE A 45 -11.68 11.03 19.07
CA ILE A 45 -12.20 10.30 20.23
C ILE A 45 -12.74 11.34 21.19
N ILE A 46 -14.03 11.24 21.52
CA ILE A 46 -14.71 12.16 22.44
C ILE A 46 -14.83 11.48 23.80
N HIS A 47 -14.11 11.99 24.78
CA HIS A 47 -14.23 11.56 26.16
C HIS A 47 -15.38 12.31 26.81
N ARG A 48 -16.29 11.55 27.43
CA ARG A 48 -17.44 12.10 28.16
C ARG A 48 -17.40 11.63 29.60
N ARG A 49 -17.79 12.51 30.51
CA ARG A 49 -17.91 12.21 31.96
C ARG A 49 -19.29 12.61 32.43
N GLY A 50 -19.79 11.90 33.42
CA GLY A 50 -21.12 12.09 34.01
C GLY A 50 -22.07 10.95 33.71
N LEU A 51 -23.21 10.92 34.42
CA LEU A 51 -24.29 9.96 34.24
C LEU A 51 -25.33 10.54 33.28
N ALA A 52 -25.76 9.74 32.29
CA ALA A 52 -26.77 10.17 31.33
C ALA A 52 -28.12 10.49 32.03
N LYS A 53 -28.82 11.55 31.60
CA LYS A 53 -30.13 11.96 32.14
C LYS A 53 -31.15 10.82 32.17
N LYS A 54 -31.20 10.01 31.09
CA LYS A 54 -32.09 8.84 31.00
C LYS A 54 -31.80 7.74 32.05
N LYS A 55 -30.63 7.79 32.70
CA LYS A 55 -30.23 6.89 33.80
C LYS A 55 -30.32 7.57 35.19
N GLY A 56 -31.02 8.72 35.29
CA GLY A 56 -31.18 9.46 36.53
C GLY A 56 -30.02 10.42 36.86
N GLY A 57 -29.12 10.72 35.94
CA GLY A 57 -28.00 11.63 36.14
C GLY A 57 -28.29 13.05 35.67
N ILE A 58 -27.36 13.98 35.98
CA ILE A 58 -27.40 15.39 35.53
C ILE A 58 -27.14 15.50 34.01
N GLY A 59 -26.50 14.53 33.42
CA GLY A 59 -26.11 14.49 32.04
C GLY A 59 -24.64 14.16 31.82
N GLN A 60 -24.28 13.94 30.58
CA GLN A 60 -22.88 13.71 30.16
C GLN A 60 -22.34 14.94 29.49
N HIS A 61 -21.14 15.39 29.87
CA HIS A 61 -20.43 16.46 29.19
C HIS A 61 -19.11 15.96 28.56
N VAL A 62 -18.72 16.63 27.50
CA VAL A 62 -17.44 16.36 26.83
C VAL A 62 -16.31 16.94 27.68
N THR A 63 -15.41 16.06 28.14
CA THR A 63 -14.25 16.47 28.95
C THR A 63 -12.99 16.65 28.13
N LYS A 64 -12.84 15.87 27.03
CA LYS A 64 -11.66 15.92 26.17
C LYS A 64 -12.00 15.42 24.77
N VAL A 65 -11.40 16.04 23.77
CA VAL A 65 -11.45 15.59 22.39
C VAL A 65 -10.02 15.29 21.95
N VAL A 66 -9.74 14.02 21.57
CA VAL A 66 -8.42 13.58 21.13
C VAL A 66 -8.50 13.21 19.65
N SER A 67 -7.58 13.75 18.87
CA SER A 67 -7.46 13.40 17.44
C SER A 67 -7.06 11.94 17.25
N ARG A 68 -7.67 11.24 16.29
CA ARG A 68 -7.28 9.90 15.86
C ARG A 68 -7.35 9.73 14.37
N MET A 69 -6.64 8.71 13.86
CA MET A 69 -6.74 8.31 12.46
C MET A 69 -7.52 7.01 12.33
N PHE A 70 -8.48 6.98 11.42
CA PHE A 70 -9.15 5.76 10.97
C PHE A 70 -8.43 5.23 9.75
N THR A 71 -7.77 4.09 9.91
CA THR A 71 -7.02 3.46 8.81
C THR A 71 -7.84 2.33 8.20
N PRO A 72 -7.86 2.19 6.86
CA PRO A 72 -8.51 1.07 6.21
C PRO A 72 -7.82 -0.25 6.56
N ASN A 73 -8.59 -1.33 6.66
CA ASN A 73 -8.07 -2.68 6.89
C ASN A 73 -7.48 -3.21 5.59
N LEU A 74 -6.18 -3.00 5.39
CA LEU A 74 -5.44 -3.38 4.20
C LEU A 74 -4.75 -4.73 4.41
N LYS A 75 -4.84 -5.60 3.40
CA LYS A 75 -4.11 -6.86 3.31
C LYS A 75 -3.44 -6.97 1.95
N THR A 76 -2.22 -7.47 1.93
CA THR A 76 -1.54 -7.83 0.68
C THR A 76 -1.96 -9.23 0.28
N ARG A 77 -2.44 -9.39 -0.95
CA ARG A 77 -2.88 -10.67 -1.51
C ARG A 77 -2.31 -10.88 -2.90
N ARG A 78 -2.00 -12.14 -3.20
CA ARG A 78 -1.66 -12.60 -4.55
C ARG A 78 -2.95 -13.04 -5.22
N LEU A 79 -3.26 -12.43 -6.35
CA LEU A 79 -4.43 -12.74 -7.17
C LEU A 79 -3.96 -13.43 -8.45
N TRP A 80 -4.54 -14.57 -8.77
CA TRP A 80 -4.34 -15.21 -10.06
C TRP A 80 -5.20 -14.50 -11.11
N VAL A 81 -4.57 -14.13 -12.21
CA VAL A 81 -5.25 -13.49 -13.35
C VAL A 81 -5.14 -14.42 -14.54
N THR A 82 -6.25 -15.06 -14.89
CA THR A 82 -6.32 -16.09 -15.96
C THR A 82 -5.93 -15.54 -17.32
N GLU A 83 -6.36 -14.33 -17.63
CA GLU A 83 -6.09 -13.68 -18.93
C GLU A 83 -4.60 -13.32 -19.14
N LEU A 84 -3.87 -13.22 -18.06
CA LEU A 84 -2.43 -12.92 -18.10
C LEU A 84 -1.55 -14.11 -17.73
N ASN A 85 -2.14 -15.23 -17.33
CA ASN A 85 -1.45 -16.42 -16.84
C ASN A 85 -0.37 -16.11 -15.79
N ARG A 86 -0.64 -15.13 -14.89
CA ARG A 86 0.31 -14.74 -13.84
C ARG A 86 -0.37 -14.31 -12.54
N PHE A 87 0.41 -14.39 -11.46
CA PHE A 87 0.00 -13.84 -10.17
C PHE A 87 0.34 -12.36 -10.08
N VAL A 88 -0.62 -11.56 -9.64
CA VAL A 88 -0.43 -10.14 -9.33
C VAL A 88 -0.58 -9.94 -7.82
N THR A 89 0.45 -9.37 -7.19
CA THR A 89 0.42 -9.04 -5.76
C THR A 89 -0.12 -7.64 -5.56
N VAL A 90 -1.23 -7.53 -4.82
CA VAL A 90 -1.95 -6.26 -4.64
C VAL A 90 -2.25 -6.01 -3.17
N LYS A 91 -2.11 -4.76 -2.73
CA LYS A 91 -2.48 -4.29 -1.40
C LYS A 91 -3.89 -3.73 -1.44
N LEU A 92 -4.85 -4.42 -0.83
CA LEU A 92 -6.26 -4.11 -0.96
C LEU A 92 -7.04 -4.27 0.36
N THR A 93 -8.18 -3.60 0.44
CA THR A 93 -9.13 -3.77 1.55
C THR A 93 -9.93 -5.05 1.42
N VAL A 94 -10.46 -5.57 2.53
CA VAL A 94 -11.38 -6.73 2.52
C VAL A 94 -12.61 -6.46 1.65
N ARG A 95 -13.09 -5.20 1.63
CA ARG A 95 -14.19 -4.78 0.76
C ARG A 95 -13.83 -4.91 -0.72
N ALA A 96 -12.64 -4.44 -1.11
CA ALA A 96 -12.13 -4.59 -2.47
C ALA A 96 -11.95 -6.07 -2.86
N LEU A 97 -11.51 -6.92 -1.92
CA LEU A 97 -11.38 -8.35 -2.16
C LEU A 97 -12.73 -8.98 -2.54
N LYS A 98 -13.82 -8.65 -1.82
CA LYS A 98 -15.17 -9.09 -2.17
C LYS A 98 -15.60 -8.63 -3.57
N THR A 99 -15.20 -7.41 -3.97
CA THR A 99 -15.47 -6.89 -5.33
C THR A 99 -14.70 -7.69 -6.39
N VAL A 100 -13.45 -8.03 -6.12
CA VAL A 100 -12.63 -8.89 -7.00
C VAL A 100 -13.26 -10.27 -7.17
N THR A 101 -13.75 -10.87 -6.08
CA THR A 101 -14.43 -12.18 -6.13
C THR A 101 -15.72 -12.12 -6.95
N LYS A 102 -16.47 -11.01 -6.88
CA LYS A 102 -17.73 -10.84 -7.60
C LYS A 102 -17.55 -10.54 -9.09
N ASN A 103 -16.63 -9.64 -9.44
CA ASN A 103 -16.48 -9.08 -10.79
C ASN A 103 -15.33 -9.70 -11.59
N GLY A 104 -14.53 -10.59 -10.98
CA GLY A 104 -13.33 -11.16 -11.56
C GLY A 104 -12.10 -10.30 -11.31
N ALA A 105 -10.93 -10.95 -11.27
CA ALA A 105 -9.65 -10.30 -10.97
C ALA A 105 -9.20 -9.35 -12.08
N TYR A 106 -9.25 -9.82 -13.33
CA TYR A 106 -8.80 -9.02 -14.49
C TYR A 106 -9.58 -7.72 -14.66
N ALA A 107 -10.91 -7.81 -14.70
CA ALA A 107 -11.77 -6.65 -14.89
C ALA A 107 -11.57 -5.57 -13.81
N THR A 108 -11.42 -6.00 -12.54
CA THR A 108 -11.19 -5.07 -11.43
C THR A 108 -9.80 -4.46 -11.43
N LEU A 109 -8.76 -5.22 -11.78
CA LEU A 109 -7.38 -4.73 -11.87
C LEU A 109 -7.19 -3.78 -13.07
N LYS A 110 -7.79 -4.10 -14.22
CA LYS A 110 -7.81 -3.23 -15.41
C LYS A 110 -8.48 -1.90 -15.11
N LYS A 111 -9.65 -1.91 -14.45
CA LYS A 111 -10.34 -0.68 -14.02
C LYS A 111 -9.52 0.16 -13.04
N ALA A 112 -8.69 -0.47 -12.22
CA ALA A 112 -7.80 0.20 -11.28
C ALA A 112 -6.45 0.66 -11.91
N GLY A 113 -6.20 0.33 -13.17
CA GLY A 113 -4.96 0.66 -13.89
C GLY A 113 -3.72 -0.06 -13.34
N LEU A 114 -3.90 -1.28 -12.86
CA LEU A 114 -2.84 -2.12 -12.30
C LEU A 114 -2.36 -3.20 -13.28
N VAL A 115 -3.10 -3.35 -14.35
CA VAL A 115 -2.88 -4.31 -15.44
C VAL A 115 -3.35 -3.70 -16.75
#